data_01532b60d91596a88bec0b26327ce78b
#
_entry.id   01532b60d91596a88bec0b26327ce78b
#
_cell.length_a   1.000
_cell.length_b   1.000
_cell.length_c   1.000
_cell.angle_alpha   90.00
_cell.angle_beta   90.00
_cell.angle_gamma   90.00
#
_symmetry.space_group_name_H-M   'P 1'
#
loop_
_entity.id
_entity.type
_entity.pdbx_description
1 polymer ?
#
loop_
_entity_poly.entity_id
_entity_poly.type
_entity_poly.pdbx_seq_one_letter_code
_entity_poly.pdbx_strand_id
1 'polypeptide(L)'
;ALKLAQRHNCLACHGVDRKIVGPAFLDVAKKYSGRADATALLTEKIRIGGSGVWGAIPMPAQTLPDADARALGQWLADGAKR
;
A
#
# COMPACT_ATOMS: atom_id res chain seq x y z
N ALA A 1 -9.43 3.44 6.73
CA ALA A 1 -8.39 3.40 5.68
C ALA A 1 -8.80 2.64 4.43
N LEU A 2 -9.63 1.60 4.57
CA LEU A 2 -10.13 0.89 3.38
C LEU A 2 -10.94 1.82 2.47
N LYS A 3 -11.69 2.74 3.04
CA LYS A 3 -12.42 3.75 2.27
C LYS A 3 -11.49 4.70 1.53
N LEU A 4 -10.34 5.04 2.12
CA LEU A 4 -9.31 5.84 1.44
C LEU A 4 -8.74 5.07 0.25
N ALA A 5 -8.48 3.78 0.42
CA ALA A 5 -8.00 2.95 -0.68
C ALA A 5 -9.02 2.89 -1.83
N GLN A 6 -10.30 2.80 -1.52
CA GLN A 6 -11.36 2.84 -2.52
C GLN A 6 -11.40 4.20 -3.24
N ARG A 7 -11.32 5.28 -2.47
CA ARG A 7 -11.35 6.65 -3.01
C ARG A 7 -10.22 6.92 -3.99
N HIS A 8 -9.04 6.39 -3.71
CA HIS A 8 -7.85 6.61 -4.53
C HIS A 8 -7.58 5.46 -5.51
N ASN A 9 -8.57 4.61 -5.76
CA ASN A 9 -8.50 3.53 -6.75
C ASN A 9 -7.43 2.48 -6.49
N CYS A 10 -6.95 2.35 -5.27
CA CYS A 10 -5.96 1.32 -4.93
C CYS A 10 -6.52 -0.09 -5.18
N LEU A 11 -7.82 -0.27 -5.01
CA LEU A 11 -8.47 -1.56 -5.20
C LEU A 11 -8.60 -1.98 -6.66
N ALA A 12 -8.26 -1.10 -7.61
CA ALA A 12 -8.17 -1.48 -9.02
C ALA A 12 -7.02 -2.46 -9.26
N CYS A 13 -5.94 -2.36 -8.47
CA CYS A 13 -4.74 -3.19 -8.61
C CYS A 13 -4.46 -4.08 -7.40
N HIS A 14 -4.98 -3.73 -6.23
CA HIS A 14 -4.73 -4.44 -4.98
C HIS A 14 -6.03 -4.97 -4.39
N GLY A 15 -6.07 -6.28 -4.13
CA GLY A 15 -7.10 -6.84 -3.26
C GLY A 15 -6.67 -6.75 -1.80
N VAL A 16 -7.61 -6.91 -0.87
CA VAL A 16 -7.27 -6.95 0.55
C VAL A 16 -6.56 -8.26 0.87
N ASP A 17 -7.10 -9.37 0.39
CA ASP A 17 -6.61 -10.72 0.68
C ASP A 17 -6.19 -11.51 -0.56
N ARG A 18 -6.15 -10.87 -1.74
CA ARG A 18 -5.73 -11.53 -2.97
C ARG A 18 -4.92 -10.61 -3.85
N LYS A 19 -4.03 -11.20 -4.65
CA LYS A 19 -3.29 -10.49 -5.69
C LYS A 19 -4.22 -10.23 -6.88
N ILE A 20 -4.18 -8.99 -7.41
CA ILE A 20 -4.82 -8.62 -8.67
C ILE A 20 -3.70 -8.24 -9.64
N VAL A 21 -3.41 -6.95 -9.83
CA VAL A 21 -2.21 -6.50 -10.54
C VAL A 21 -1.06 -6.36 -9.56
N GLY A 22 -1.31 -5.67 -8.43
CA GLY A 22 -0.37 -5.57 -7.34
C GLY A 22 -0.62 -6.62 -6.26
N PRO A 23 0.25 -6.71 -5.24
CA PRO A 23 0.10 -7.68 -4.17
C PRO A 23 -1.13 -7.39 -3.32
N ALA A 24 -1.63 -8.42 -2.65
CA ALA A 24 -2.69 -8.24 -1.66
C ALA A 24 -2.20 -7.32 -0.54
N PHE A 25 -3.08 -6.49 0.00
CA PHE A 25 -2.71 -5.61 1.12
C PHE A 25 -2.22 -6.40 2.33
N LEU A 26 -2.81 -7.57 2.60
CA LEU A 26 -2.35 -8.43 3.69
C LEU A 26 -0.92 -8.93 3.47
N ASP A 27 -0.55 -9.23 2.23
CA ASP A 27 0.82 -9.65 1.90
C ASP A 27 1.80 -8.50 2.08
N VAL A 28 1.41 -7.28 1.70
CA VAL A 28 2.22 -6.08 1.91
C VAL A 28 2.44 -5.86 3.41
N ALA A 29 1.37 -5.93 4.18
CA ALA A 29 1.44 -5.76 5.63
C ALA A 29 2.36 -6.80 6.26
N LYS A 30 2.26 -8.04 5.81
CA LYS A 30 3.09 -9.15 6.32
C LYS A 30 4.56 -8.95 6.01
N LYS A 31 4.88 -8.51 4.79
CA LYS A 31 6.26 -8.27 4.37
C LYS A 31 6.94 -7.22 5.24
N TYR A 32 6.23 -6.17 5.61
CA TYR A 32 6.78 -5.06 6.39
C TYR A 32 6.50 -5.17 7.88
N SER A 33 5.92 -6.28 8.32
CA SER A 33 5.64 -6.54 9.74
C SER A 33 6.94 -6.52 10.55
N GLY A 34 6.90 -5.86 11.70
CA GLY A 34 8.03 -5.77 12.60
C GLY A 34 9.06 -4.71 12.26
N ARG A 35 8.89 -3.97 11.16
CA ARG A 35 9.81 -2.89 10.81
C ARG A 35 9.40 -1.60 11.47
N ALA A 36 10.34 -0.95 12.16
CA ALA A 36 10.08 0.33 12.83
C ALA A 36 9.77 1.46 11.84
N ASP A 37 10.31 1.36 10.61
CA ASP A 37 10.14 2.36 9.55
C ASP A 37 8.98 2.05 8.58
N ALA A 38 8.15 1.05 8.89
CA ALA A 38 7.14 0.55 7.94
C ALA A 38 6.18 1.64 7.47
N THR A 39 5.66 2.46 8.38
CA THR A 39 4.71 3.51 8.01
C THR A 39 5.34 4.52 7.05
N ALA A 40 6.54 4.99 7.36
CA ALA A 40 7.24 5.97 6.51
C ALA A 40 7.58 5.36 5.14
N LEU A 41 8.08 4.14 5.12
CA LEU A 41 8.47 3.45 3.90
C LEU A 41 7.25 3.19 2.99
N LEU A 42 6.16 2.70 3.55
CA LEU A 42 4.94 2.42 2.80
C LEU A 42 4.28 3.70 2.29
N THR A 43 4.28 4.76 3.10
CA THR A 43 3.79 6.07 2.67
C THR A 43 4.56 6.57 1.46
N GLU A 44 5.89 6.45 1.49
CA GLU A 44 6.73 6.87 0.37
C GLU A 44 6.47 6.02 -0.88
N LYS A 45 6.31 4.71 -0.73
CA LYS A 45 5.99 3.82 -1.85
C LYS A 45 4.66 4.17 -2.52
N ILE A 46 3.67 4.60 -1.76
CA ILE A 46 2.39 5.05 -2.30
C ILE A 46 2.60 6.33 -3.11
N ARG A 47 3.36 7.28 -2.60
CA ARG A 47 3.57 8.58 -3.24
C ARG A 47 4.44 8.50 -4.49
N ILE A 48 5.50 7.70 -4.44
CA ILE A 48 6.52 7.63 -5.50
C ILE A 48 6.26 6.47 -6.44
N GLY A 49 5.64 5.41 -5.95
CA GLY A 49 5.50 4.17 -6.69
C GLY A 49 6.78 3.34 -6.65
N GLY A 50 6.89 2.37 -7.52
CA GLY A 50 8.06 1.53 -7.57
C GLY A 50 7.81 0.26 -8.37
N SER A 51 8.89 -0.51 -8.58
CA SER A 51 8.82 -1.79 -9.28
C SER A 51 9.92 -2.71 -8.74
N GLY A 52 9.82 -3.98 -9.12
CA GLY A 52 10.86 -4.97 -8.81
C GLY A 52 10.71 -5.68 -7.45
N VAL A 53 9.99 -5.11 -6.49
CA VAL A 53 9.78 -5.75 -5.19
C VAL A 53 8.77 -6.89 -5.31
N TRP A 54 7.71 -6.67 -6.09
CA TRP A 54 6.61 -7.61 -6.25
C TRP A 54 6.49 -8.13 -7.69
N GLY A 55 7.52 -7.94 -8.50
CA GLY A 55 7.55 -8.36 -9.89
C GLY A 55 7.88 -7.20 -10.83
N ALA A 56 7.69 -7.44 -12.14
CA ALA A 56 8.09 -6.51 -13.18
C ALA A 56 7.11 -5.37 -13.40
N ILE A 57 5.84 -5.53 -13.01
CA ILE A 57 4.81 -4.50 -13.23
C ILE A 57 4.99 -3.39 -12.20
N PRO A 58 5.26 -2.15 -12.64
CA PRO A 58 5.47 -1.06 -11.70
C PRO A 58 4.16 -0.58 -11.08
N MET A 59 4.22 -0.17 -9.81
CA MET A 59 3.15 0.60 -9.21
C MET A 59 3.36 2.06 -9.58
N PRO A 60 2.38 2.72 -10.24
CA PRO A 60 2.54 4.13 -10.57
C PRO A 60 2.48 4.99 -9.31
N ALA A 61 3.15 6.16 -9.37
CA ALA A 61 3.05 7.15 -8.31
C ALA A 61 1.60 7.60 -8.16
N GLN A 62 1.15 7.76 -6.93
CA GLN A 62 -0.23 8.17 -6.64
C GLN A 62 -0.27 9.63 -6.24
N THR A 63 -1.17 10.40 -6.86
CA THR A 63 -1.38 11.80 -6.51
C THR A 63 -2.51 11.88 -5.49
N LEU A 64 -2.13 12.05 -4.21
CA LEU A 64 -3.08 12.14 -3.11
C LEU A 64 -2.46 12.99 -2.00
N PRO A 65 -3.29 13.56 -1.10
CA PRO A 65 -2.77 14.33 0.03
C PRO A 65 -1.83 13.49 0.90
N ASP A 66 -0.79 14.11 1.43
CA ASP A 66 0.18 13.44 2.28
C ASP A 66 -0.48 12.76 3.49
N ALA A 67 -1.49 13.40 4.07
CA ALA A 67 -2.22 12.82 5.20
C ALA A 67 -2.91 11.50 4.81
N ASP A 68 -3.47 11.43 3.62
CA ASP A 68 -4.13 10.22 3.11
C ASP A 68 -3.11 9.12 2.83
N ALA A 69 -1.97 9.47 2.20
CA ALA A 69 -0.89 8.52 1.96
C ALA A 69 -0.36 7.95 3.28
N ARG A 70 -0.18 8.80 4.28
CA ARG A 70 0.29 8.39 5.60
C ARG A 70 -0.72 7.48 6.31
N ALA A 71 -2.02 7.80 6.20
CA ALA A 71 -3.07 6.98 6.79
C ALA A 71 -3.08 5.58 6.17
N LEU A 72 -2.92 5.49 4.86
CA LEU A 72 -2.82 4.20 4.16
C LEU A 72 -1.55 3.45 4.56
N GLY A 73 -0.42 4.13 4.62
CA GLY A 73 0.84 3.53 5.05
C GLY A 73 0.74 2.99 6.47
N GLN A 74 0.14 3.75 7.38
CA GLN A 74 -0.06 3.32 8.77
C GLN A 74 -1.00 2.12 8.84
N TRP A 75 -2.08 2.12 8.07
CA TRP A 75 -3.01 1.00 8.03
C TRP A 75 -2.33 -0.29 7.57
N LEU A 76 -1.50 -0.20 6.53
CA LEU A 76 -0.73 -1.34 6.05
C LEU A 76 0.29 -1.80 7.09
N ALA A 77 0.99 -0.84 7.73
CA ALA A 77 1.96 -1.16 8.78
C ALA A 77 1.30 -1.86 9.98
N ASP A 78 0.03 -1.53 10.24
CA ASP A 78 -0.74 -2.11 11.36
C ASP A 78 -1.40 -3.45 10.99
N GLY A 79 -1.19 -3.96 9.79
CA GLY A 79 -1.67 -5.28 9.40
C GLY A 79 -2.82 -5.28 8.40
N ALA A 80 -3.19 -4.14 7.83
CA ALA A 80 -4.27 -4.00 6.84
C ALA A 80 -5.59 -4.61 7.34
N LYS A 81 -5.94 -4.36 8.56
CA LYS A 81 -7.16 -4.90 9.17
C LYS A 81 -8.40 -4.20 8.65
N ARG A 82 -9.43 -4.98 8.35
CA ARG A 82 -10.72 -4.44 7.90
C ARG A 82 -11.50 -3.79 9.04
#